data_ca5177221f417579673acb7a1440b722
#
_entry.id   ca5177221f417579673acb7a1440b722
#
_cell.length_a   1.000
_cell.length_b   1.000
_cell.length_c   1.000
_cell.angle_alpha   90.00
_cell.angle_beta   90.00
_cell.angle_gamma   90.00
#
_symmetry.space_group_name_H-M   'P 1'
#
loop_
_entity.id
_entity.type
_entity.pdbx_description
1 polymer ?
#
loop_
_entity_poly.entity_id
_entity_poly.type
_entity_poly.pdbx_seq_one_letter_code
_entity_poly.pdbx_strand_id
1 'polypeptide(L)'
;MKLTQGLAALVLLASASIAQAEITGNASVVSDYNWRGITQTAGDPAIQGGLDWAHDSGFYAGVWGSNVDFGDCCDENLETDLYFGWSGGEEFTYNVGLIYYVYPGAEGINYPEIYGSLGWKWLTGKISYSNDFGNYDESAFYLEGNGVWELPANFGLKAHLGYSDGDGIKAAYGEDSYFDWSVGVTYALGHFTLGLTYADGSDLSTLDPDGFGDDVQSSEGKAIFSIATTFPWSKE
;
A
#
# COMPACT_ATOMS: atom_id res chain seq x y z
N MET A 1 -26.67 9.75 2.41
CA MET A 1 -25.53 10.24 3.22
C MET A 1 -24.33 9.46 2.70
N LYS A 2 -23.49 10.09 1.88
CA LYS A 2 -22.34 9.40 1.24
C LYS A 2 -21.15 9.58 2.16
N LEU A 3 -20.68 8.49 2.78
CA LEU A 3 -19.42 8.49 3.54
C LEU A 3 -18.25 8.40 2.56
N THR A 4 -17.36 9.37 2.65
CA THR A 4 -16.09 9.38 1.94
C THR A 4 -15.14 8.38 2.58
N GLN A 5 -14.64 7.46 1.76
CA GLN A 5 -13.70 6.44 2.18
C GLN A 5 -12.29 7.02 2.20
N GLY A 6 -11.65 7.02 3.37
CA GLY A 6 -10.24 7.29 3.49
C GLY A 6 -9.49 5.96 3.67
N LEU A 7 -8.69 5.57 2.72
CA LEU A 7 -7.81 4.41 2.81
C LEU A 7 -6.47 4.72 2.16
N ALA A 8 -5.42 4.58 2.91
CA ALA A 8 -4.11 4.29 2.37
C ALA A 8 -4.15 2.82 1.90
N ALA A 9 -4.49 2.64 0.69
CA ALA A 9 -4.37 1.52 -0.23
C ALA A 9 -5.28 1.90 -1.40
N LEU A 10 -4.80 1.95 -2.60
CA LEU A 10 -5.51 2.29 -3.82
C LEU A 10 -7.00 1.96 -3.76
N VAL A 11 -7.84 2.86 -3.32
CA VAL A 11 -9.29 2.74 -3.40
C VAL A 11 -9.78 3.76 -4.41
N LEU A 12 -10.12 3.26 -5.56
CA LEU A 12 -10.81 3.99 -6.61
C LEU A 12 -12.22 4.36 -6.16
N LEU A 13 -12.47 5.67 -6.09
CA LEU A 13 -13.81 6.23 -5.90
C LEU A 13 -14.56 6.19 -7.23
N ALA A 14 -15.63 5.42 -7.31
CA ALA A 14 -16.62 5.54 -8.37
C ALA A 14 -17.71 6.52 -7.92
N SER A 15 -17.69 7.75 -8.43
CA SER A 15 -18.83 8.65 -8.39
C SER A 15 -19.15 9.11 -9.81
N ALA A 16 -20.32 8.70 -10.31
CA ALA A 16 -20.81 9.12 -11.60
C ALA A 16 -21.31 10.57 -11.57
N SER A 17 -20.77 11.44 -12.40
CA SER A 17 -21.39 12.31 -13.39
C SER A 17 -20.57 13.57 -13.70
N ILE A 18 -20.48 13.82 -15.01
CA ILE A 18 -19.89 14.94 -15.76
C ILE A 18 -18.41 14.70 -16.09
N ALA A 19 -18.13 14.57 -17.40
CA ALA A 19 -16.82 14.41 -18.02
C ALA A 19 -15.82 15.48 -17.56
N GLN A 20 -15.15 15.24 -16.44
CA GLN A 20 -14.06 16.07 -15.94
C GLN A 20 -13.05 15.17 -15.22
N ALA A 21 -11.77 15.36 -15.56
CA ALA A 21 -10.68 14.76 -14.81
C ALA A 21 -10.73 15.28 -13.36
N GLU A 22 -10.74 14.37 -12.42
CA GLU A 22 -10.70 14.68 -10.99
C GLU A 22 -9.28 14.57 -10.48
N ILE A 23 -8.84 15.55 -9.70
CA ILE A 23 -7.58 15.48 -8.95
C ILE A 23 -7.94 15.35 -7.48
N THR A 24 -7.47 14.26 -6.88
CA THR A 24 -7.60 14.03 -5.44
C THR A 24 -6.21 13.90 -4.81
N GLY A 25 -6.15 14.11 -3.52
CA GLY A 25 -4.93 13.88 -2.77
C GLY A 25 -5.22 13.16 -1.47
N ASN A 26 -4.19 12.58 -0.92
CA ASN A 26 -4.23 11.94 0.39
C ASN A 26 -3.01 12.33 1.22
N ALA A 27 -3.16 12.27 2.54
CA ALA A 27 -2.05 12.40 3.48
C ALA A 27 -2.32 11.52 4.70
N SER A 28 -1.27 10.93 5.24
CA SER A 28 -1.35 10.16 6.47
C SER A 28 -0.07 10.26 7.30
N VAL A 29 -0.23 10.02 8.59
CA VAL A 29 0.86 9.72 9.52
C VAL A 29 0.56 8.34 10.08
N VAL A 30 1.54 7.47 10.04
CA VAL A 30 1.48 6.11 10.60
C VAL A 30 2.60 5.92 11.60
N SER A 31 2.38 5.10 12.62
CA SER A 31 3.43 4.82 13.61
C SER A 31 4.52 3.89 13.08
N ASP A 32 4.26 3.20 11.96
CA ASP A 32 5.18 2.36 11.23
C ASP A 32 4.63 2.15 9.82
N TYR A 33 5.47 2.29 8.79
CA TYR A 33 5.11 1.96 7.43
C TYR A 33 5.32 0.47 7.20
N ASN A 34 4.26 -0.29 7.22
CA ASN A 34 4.27 -1.73 6.94
C ASN A 34 3.83 -1.99 5.50
N TRP A 35 4.69 -2.61 4.71
CA TRP A 35 4.42 -3.01 3.33
C TRP A 35 4.57 -4.52 3.19
N ARG A 36 3.48 -5.21 2.83
CA ARG A 36 3.44 -6.67 2.68
C ARG A 36 4.01 -7.42 3.90
N GLY A 37 3.62 -6.98 5.11
CA GLY A 37 4.06 -7.58 6.37
C GLY A 37 5.43 -7.09 6.88
N ILE A 38 6.16 -6.28 6.12
CA ILE A 38 7.52 -5.85 6.44
C ILE A 38 7.55 -4.35 6.71
N THR A 39 8.18 -3.93 7.82
CA THR A 39 8.40 -2.50 8.09
C THR A 39 9.32 -1.87 7.03
N GLN A 40 8.98 -0.66 6.61
CA GLN A 40 9.76 0.14 5.69
C GLN A 40 10.43 1.33 6.38
N THR A 41 10.20 1.49 7.69
CA THR A 41 10.72 2.62 8.49
C THR A 41 11.40 2.16 9.77
N ALA A 42 11.91 0.93 9.82
CA ALA A 42 12.56 0.35 11.01
C ALA A 42 11.72 0.48 12.30
N GLY A 43 10.38 0.45 12.18
CA GLY A 43 9.45 0.63 13.29
C GLY A 43 9.19 2.09 13.69
N ASP A 44 9.80 3.05 13.00
CA ASP A 44 9.62 4.48 13.24
C ASP A 44 8.42 5.07 12.45
N PRO A 45 7.90 6.24 12.87
CA PRO A 45 6.77 6.87 12.21
C PRO A 45 7.06 7.26 10.76
N ALA A 46 6.04 7.11 9.90
CA ALA A 46 6.06 7.59 8.54
C ALA A 46 5.05 8.71 8.30
N ILE A 47 5.45 9.66 7.44
CA ILE A 47 4.58 10.66 6.82
C ILE A 47 4.43 10.27 5.36
N GLN A 48 3.18 10.07 4.94
CA GLN A 48 2.85 9.55 3.64
C GLN A 48 1.85 10.46 2.93
N GLY A 49 1.90 10.50 1.61
CA GLY A 49 0.94 11.28 0.86
C GLY A 49 1.02 11.05 -0.64
N GLY A 50 -0.06 11.41 -1.34
CA GLY A 50 -0.13 11.22 -2.78
C GLY A 50 -1.10 12.18 -3.45
N LEU A 51 -0.97 12.22 -4.78
CA LEU A 51 -1.88 12.95 -5.69
C LEU A 51 -2.30 11.99 -6.80
N ASP A 52 -3.60 11.94 -7.05
CA ASP A 52 -4.23 11.10 -8.04
C ASP A 52 -4.97 11.95 -9.07
N TRP A 53 -4.82 11.62 -10.32
CA TRP A 53 -5.62 12.09 -11.43
C TRP A 53 -6.45 10.94 -11.98
N ALA A 54 -7.75 11.11 -12.10
CA ALA A 54 -8.67 10.14 -12.67
C ALA A 54 -9.51 10.75 -13.78
N HIS A 55 -9.78 9.96 -14.83
CA HIS A 55 -10.60 10.34 -15.98
C HIS A 55 -11.83 9.42 -16.08
N ASP A 56 -12.95 9.94 -16.54
CA ASP A 56 -14.23 9.21 -16.66
C ASP A 56 -14.15 7.94 -17.54
N SER A 57 -13.17 7.86 -18.43
CA SER A 57 -12.92 6.64 -19.22
C SER A 57 -12.33 5.48 -18.40
N GLY A 58 -12.01 5.73 -17.13
CA GLY A 58 -11.39 4.77 -16.23
C GLY A 58 -9.87 4.88 -16.16
N PHE A 59 -9.22 5.66 -17.03
CA PHE A 59 -7.77 5.90 -16.91
C PHE A 59 -7.46 6.75 -15.68
N TYR A 60 -6.36 6.42 -15.02
CA TYR A 60 -5.82 7.15 -13.89
C TYR A 60 -4.30 7.17 -13.92
N ALA A 61 -3.72 8.15 -13.24
CA ALA A 61 -2.30 8.22 -12.93
C ALA A 61 -2.11 8.92 -11.59
N GLY A 62 -1.01 8.63 -10.92
CA GLY A 62 -0.74 9.28 -9.65
C GLY A 62 0.72 9.18 -9.24
N VAL A 63 1.01 9.87 -8.15
CA VAL A 63 2.27 9.83 -7.43
C VAL A 63 1.98 9.70 -5.95
N TRP A 64 2.72 8.86 -5.27
CA TRP A 64 2.68 8.70 -3.83
C TRP A 64 4.10 8.70 -3.27
N GLY A 65 4.27 8.98 -1.99
CA GLY A 65 5.56 8.89 -1.34
C GLY A 65 5.46 8.77 0.17
N SER A 66 6.53 8.27 0.74
CA SER A 66 6.73 8.07 2.18
C SER A 66 8.20 8.21 2.54
N ASN A 67 8.50 8.65 3.76
CA ASN A 67 9.82 8.38 4.28
C ASN A 67 9.99 6.86 4.50
N VAL A 68 11.22 6.40 4.30
CA VAL A 68 11.66 5.03 4.54
C VAL A 68 12.98 5.03 5.30
N ASP A 69 13.32 3.90 5.91
CA ASP A 69 14.60 3.66 6.58
C ASP A 69 14.97 2.18 6.40
N PHE A 70 15.96 1.93 5.55
CA PHE A 70 16.49 0.58 5.31
C PHE A 70 17.86 0.39 5.97
N GLY A 71 18.18 1.24 6.96
CA GLY A 71 19.40 1.18 7.74
C GLY A 71 20.64 1.54 6.95
N ASP A 72 21.76 0.98 7.34
CA ASP A 72 23.08 1.32 6.78
C ASP A 72 23.32 0.78 5.35
N CYS A 73 22.38 0.01 4.78
CA CYS A 73 22.57 -0.56 3.44
C CYS A 73 22.57 0.48 2.34
N CYS A 74 21.82 1.51 2.51
CA CYS A 74 21.49 2.44 1.43
C CYS A 74 21.24 3.84 2.00
N ASP A 75 21.61 4.87 1.26
CA ASP A 75 21.45 6.28 1.68
C ASP A 75 20.03 6.83 1.40
N GLU A 76 19.02 5.96 1.17
CA GLU A 76 17.66 6.41 0.92
C GLU A 76 16.94 6.75 2.23
N ASN A 77 16.03 7.71 2.12
CA ASN A 77 15.09 8.08 3.17
C ASN A 77 13.71 8.45 2.61
N LEU A 78 13.51 8.23 1.32
CA LEU A 78 12.28 8.55 0.61
C LEU A 78 11.96 7.46 -0.41
N GLU A 79 10.73 7.00 -0.40
CA GLU A 79 10.09 6.23 -1.46
C GLU A 79 9.16 7.13 -2.25
N THR A 80 9.18 7.00 -3.57
CA THR A 80 8.27 7.69 -4.48
C THR A 80 7.74 6.70 -5.50
N ASP A 81 6.42 6.53 -5.54
CA ASP A 81 5.74 5.64 -6.45
C ASP A 81 5.08 6.42 -7.57
N LEU A 82 5.39 6.07 -8.80
CA LEU A 82 4.74 6.58 -9.98
C LEU A 82 3.84 5.49 -10.56
N TYR A 83 2.54 5.76 -10.69
CA TYR A 83 1.62 4.74 -11.16
C TYR A 83 0.61 5.28 -12.16
N PHE A 84 0.15 4.37 -13.03
CA PHE A 84 -0.96 4.63 -13.93
C PHE A 84 -1.69 3.33 -14.25
N GLY A 85 -2.95 3.45 -14.68
CA GLY A 85 -3.73 2.27 -14.97
C GLY A 85 -5.11 2.58 -15.53
N TRP A 86 -5.93 1.56 -15.55
CA TRP A 86 -7.32 1.61 -15.98
C TRP A 86 -8.19 0.78 -15.06
N SER A 87 -9.29 1.37 -14.64
CA SER A 87 -10.21 0.78 -13.69
C SER A 87 -11.66 1.04 -14.11
N GLY A 88 -12.55 0.20 -13.63
CA GLY A 88 -13.98 0.34 -13.91
C GLY A 88 -14.82 -0.72 -13.23
N GLY A 89 -16.10 -0.77 -13.64
CA GLY A 89 -17.08 -1.69 -13.10
C GLY A 89 -17.96 -1.04 -12.03
N GLU A 90 -19.09 -1.67 -11.75
CA GLU A 90 -20.07 -1.21 -10.74
C GLU A 90 -20.19 -2.22 -9.59
N GLU A 91 -20.87 -3.34 -9.80
CA GLU A 91 -20.99 -4.41 -8.80
C GLU A 91 -19.70 -5.23 -8.68
N PHE A 92 -19.10 -5.55 -9.83
CA PHE A 92 -17.76 -6.12 -9.94
C PHE A 92 -16.83 -5.04 -10.44
N THR A 93 -15.85 -4.68 -9.64
CA THR A 93 -14.84 -3.70 -10.03
C THR A 93 -13.58 -4.42 -10.52
N TYR A 94 -12.87 -3.78 -11.43
CA TYR A 94 -11.58 -4.25 -11.90
C TYR A 94 -10.59 -3.11 -11.99
N ASN A 95 -9.32 -3.43 -11.88
CA ASN A 95 -8.23 -2.49 -12.02
C ASN A 95 -7.02 -3.21 -12.60
N VAL A 96 -6.37 -2.60 -13.57
CA VAL A 96 -5.06 -3.03 -14.06
C VAL A 96 -4.16 -1.81 -14.14
N GLY A 97 -2.89 -1.96 -13.77
CA GLY A 97 -1.96 -0.84 -13.80
C GLY A 97 -0.51 -1.27 -13.69
N LEU A 98 0.32 -0.25 -13.74
CA LEU A 98 1.76 -0.34 -13.54
C LEU A 98 2.14 0.66 -12.45
N ILE A 99 3.04 0.26 -11.59
CA ILE A 99 3.69 1.08 -10.58
C ILE A 99 5.21 0.98 -10.76
N TYR A 100 5.90 2.09 -10.58
CA TYR A 100 7.34 2.16 -10.56
C TYR A 100 7.79 2.74 -9.23
N TYR A 101 8.43 1.92 -8.43
CA TYR A 101 9.01 2.28 -7.15
C TYR A 101 10.34 2.97 -7.37
N VAL A 102 10.50 4.15 -6.81
CA VAL A 102 11.70 5.00 -6.95
C VAL A 102 12.21 5.38 -5.57
N TYR A 103 13.47 5.10 -5.34
CA TYR A 103 14.17 5.42 -4.09
C TYR A 103 15.29 6.43 -4.41
N PRO A 104 15.03 7.74 -4.29
CA PRO A 104 16.03 8.78 -4.58
C PRO A 104 17.25 8.65 -3.69
N GLY A 105 18.42 8.46 -4.29
CA GLY A 105 19.67 8.20 -3.56
C GLY A 105 20.07 6.72 -3.51
N ALA A 106 19.14 5.82 -3.83
CA ALA A 106 19.38 4.38 -3.93
C ALA A 106 18.78 3.81 -5.23
N GLU A 107 19.17 4.37 -6.37
CA GLU A 107 18.61 3.97 -7.68
C GLU A 107 18.81 2.48 -7.99
N GLY A 108 19.75 1.83 -7.29
CA GLY A 108 20.01 0.39 -7.41
C GLY A 108 18.89 -0.52 -6.91
N ILE A 109 17.81 0.03 -6.28
CA ILE A 109 16.65 -0.74 -5.83
C ILE A 109 15.33 -0.28 -6.47
N ASN A 110 15.39 0.57 -7.51
CA ASN A 110 14.20 0.99 -8.27
C ASN A 110 13.69 -0.15 -9.14
N TYR A 111 12.38 -0.39 -9.14
CA TYR A 111 11.80 -1.46 -9.96
C TYR A 111 10.34 -1.23 -10.33
N PRO A 112 9.85 -1.85 -11.44
CA PRO A 112 8.45 -1.82 -11.83
C PRO A 112 7.67 -3.02 -11.30
N GLU A 113 6.35 -2.82 -11.08
CA GLU A 113 5.37 -3.89 -10.96
C GLU A 113 4.18 -3.63 -11.88
N ILE A 114 3.66 -4.68 -12.50
CA ILE A 114 2.33 -4.70 -13.07
C ILE A 114 1.36 -5.32 -12.07
N TYR A 115 0.13 -4.83 -12.03
CA TYR A 115 -0.88 -5.39 -11.14
C TYR A 115 -2.25 -5.48 -11.79
N GLY A 116 -3.06 -6.40 -11.26
CA GLY A 116 -4.46 -6.53 -11.59
C GLY A 116 -5.28 -6.89 -10.37
N SER A 117 -6.48 -6.31 -10.25
CA SER A 117 -7.40 -6.63 -9.16
C SER A 117 -8.83 -6.79 -9.62
N LEU A 118 -9.59 -7.57 -8.84
CA LEU A 118 -11.02 -7.74 -8.95
C LEU A 118 -11.67 -7.52 -7.59
N GLY A 119 -12.71 -6.69 -7.56
CA GLY A 119 -13.47 -6.40 -6.34
C GLY A 119 -14.92 -6.81 -6.47
N TRP A 120 -15.50 -7.29 -5.39
CA TRP A 120 -16.92 -7.57 -5.24
C TRP A 120 -17.38 -7.22 -3.82
N LYS A 121 -18.29 -6.25 -3.72
CA LYS A 121 -18.79 -5.73 -2.43
C LYS A 121 -17.63 -5.28 -1.52
N TRP A 122 -17.41 -6.03 -0.44
CA TRP A 122 -16.43 -5.76 0.59
C TRP A 122 -15.09 -6.50 0.37
N LEU A 123 -15.00 -7.34 -0.65
CA LEU A 123 -13.83 -8.18 -0.92
C LEU A 123 -13.12 -7.71 -2.19
N THR A 124 -11.80 -7.64 -2.14
CA THR A 124 -10.93 -7.41 -3.31
C THR A 124 -9.79 -8.41 -3.30
N GLY A 125 -9.55 -9.04 -4.45
CA GLY A 125 -8.36 -9.84 -4.70
C GLY A 125 -7.45 -9.08 -5.67
N LYS A 126 -6.13 -9.11 -5.45
CA LYS A 126 -5.14 -8.46 -6.32
C LYS A 126 -3.94 -9.37 -6.51
N ILE A 127 -3.34 -9.30 -7.69
CA ILE A 127 -2.05 -9.88 -7.99
C ILE A 127 -1.13 -8.77 -8.51
N SER A 128 0.10 -8.76 -8.02
CA SER A 128 1.19 -7.92 -8.51
C SER A 128 2.33 -8.81 -9.00
N TYR A 129 3.05 -8.38 -10.03
CA TYR A 129 4.18 -9.09 -10.61
C TYR A 129 5.28 -8.11 -11.03
N SER A 130 6.50 -8.42 -10.64
CA SER A 130 7.71 -7.79 -11.17
C SER A 130 8.57 -8.84 -11.84
N ASN A 131 9.16 -8.51 -12.99
CA ASN A 131 10.19 -9.33 -13.61
C ASN A 131 11.60 -9.00 -13.09
N ASP A 132 11.71 -7.98 -12.26
CA ASP A 132 12.95 -7.46 -11.70
C ASP A 132 12.64 -6.84 -10.33
N PHE A 133 12.26 -7.68 -9.38
CA PHE A 133 11.84 -7.26 -8.04
C PHE A 133 13.04 -6.71 -7.25
N GLY A 134 12.91 -5.50 -6.73
CA GLY A 134 13.99 -4.84 -6.00
C GLY A 134 15.27 -4.62 -6.82
N ASN A 135 15.17 -4.70 -8.17
CA ASN A 135 16.32 -4.60 -9.09
C ASN A 135 17.38 -5.70 -8.88
N TYR A 136 16.92 -6.91 -8.53
CA TYR A 136 17.78 -8.08 -8.37
C TYR A 136 17.93 -8.92 -9.65
N ASP A 137 17.38 -8.47 -10.80
CA ASP A 137 17.27 -9.23 -12.05
C ASP A 137 16.44 -10.54 -11.91
N GLU A 138 15.60 -10.63 -10.87
CA GLU A 138 14.81 -11.81 -10.55
C GLU A 138 13.32 -11.44 -10.38
N SER A 139 12.45 -12.37 -10.75
CA SER A 139 11.01 -12.14 -10.72
C SER A 139 10.37 -12.49 -9.39
N ALA A 140 9.30 -11.74 -9.06
CA ALA A 140 8.44 -12.06 -7.93
C ALA A 140 6.98 -11.77 -8.24
N PHE A 141 6.07 -12.43 -7.52
CA PHE A 141 4.67 -12.07 -7.49
C PHE A 141 4.16 -11.94 -6.06
N TYR A 142 3.11 -11.16 -5.92
CA TYR A 142 2.36 -10.98 -4.68
C TYR A 142 0.88 -11.16 -4.94
N LEU A 143 0.25 -12.06 -4.21
CA LEU A 143 -1.18 -12.31 -4.26
C LEU A 143 -1.81 -11.84 -2.95
N GLU A 144 -2.84 -11.00 -3.02
CA GLU A 144 -3.50 -10.49 -1.82
C GLU A 144 -5.02 -10.54 -1.88
N GLY A 145 -5.62 -10.71 -0.72
CA GLY A 145 -7.05 -10.60 -0.47
C GLY A 145 -7.34 -9.56 0.61
N ASN A 146 -8.21 -8.60 0.30
CA ASN A 146 -8.56 -7.50 1.19
C ASN A 146 -10.06 -7.48 1.45
N GLY A 147 -10.45 -7.38 2.72
CA GLY A 147 -11.83 -7.19 3.16
C GLY A 147 -12.01 -5.87 3.89
N VAL A 148 -13.06 -5.12 3.53
CA VAL A 148 -13.40 -3.84 4.19
C VAL A 148 -14.90 -3.81 4.49
N TRP A 149 -15.24 -3.61 5.76
CA TRP A 149 -16.63 -3.57 6.22
C TRP A 149 -16.91 -2.24 6.92
N GLU A 150 -17.95 -1.58 6.49
CA GLU A 150 -18.49 -0.41 7.19
C GLU A 150 -19.33 -0.89 8.39
N LEU A 151 -19.05 -0.33 9.55
CA LEU A 151 -19.75 -0.62 10.78
C LEU A 151 -20.56 0.61 11.25
N PRO A 152 -21.57 0.44 12.10
CA PRO A 152 -22.29 1.57 12.69
C PRO A 152 -21.38 2.54 13.46
N ALA A 153 -21.86 3.78 13.66
CA ALA A 153 -21.17 4.82 14.42
C ALA A 153 -19.80 5.22 13.88
N ASN A 154 -19.65 5.27 12.54
CA ASN A 154 -18.44 5.70 11.83
C ASN A 154 -17.24 4.75 12.01
N PHE A 155 -17.44 3.54 12.49
CA PHE A 155 -16.39 2.55 12.53
C PHE A 155 -16.27 1.79 11.21
N GLY A 156 -15.08 1.25 10.96
CA GLY A 156 -14.80 0.30 9.89
C GLY A 156 -13.95 -0.84 10.40
N LEU A 157 -14.04 -1.98 9.74
CA LEU A 157 -13.18 -3.14 9.97
C LEU A 157 -12.43 -3.44 8.68
N LYS A 158 -11.15 -3.78 8.78
CA LYS A 158 -10.30 -4.20 7.67
C LYS A 158 -9.66 -5.53 7.99
N ALA A 159 -9.49 -6.35 6.98
CA ALA A 159 -8.68 -7.57 7.05
C ALA A 159 -7.90 -7.73 5.76
N HIS A 160 -6.71 -8.24 5.87
CA HIS A 160 -5.79 -8.46 4.77
C HIS A 160 -5.11 -9.82 4.95
N LEU A 161 -4.84 -10.49 3.83
CA LEU A 161 -3.99 -11.67 3.74
C LEU A 161 -3.21 -11.57 2.44
N GLY A 162 -1.89 -11.75 2.52
CA GLY A 162 -0.96 -11.69 1.41
C GLY A 162 -0.06 -12.92 1.31
N TYR A 163 0.44 -13.18 0.11
CA TYR A 163 1.42 -14.21 -0.19
C TYR A 163 2.39 -13.73 -1.26
N SER A 164 3.66 -13.71 -0.91
CA SER A 164 4.80 -13.37 -1.77
C SER A 164 5.58 -14.61 -2.15
N ASP A 165 6.01 -14.72 -3.42
CA ASP A 165 6.80 -15.85 -3.92
C ASP A 165 7.61 -15.44 -5.16
N GLY A 166 8.72 -16.11 -5.38
CA GLY A 166 9.59 -15.96 -6.55
C GLY A 166 11.06 -15.80 -6.19
N ASP A 167 11.92 -15.96 -7.21
CA ASP A 167 13.37 -15.84 -7.02
C ASP A 167 13.78 -14.43 -6.55
N GLY A 168 13.00 -13.38 -6.92
CA GLY A 168 13.18 -12.03 -6.41
C GLY A 168 12.90 -11.90 -4.91
N ILE A 169 11.93 -12.64 -4.37
CA ILE A 169 11.69 -12.72 -2.92
C ILE A 169 12.88 -13.37 -2.23
N LYS A 170 13.39 -14.46 -2.81
CA LYS A 170 14.58 -15.13 -2.29
C LYS A 170 15.81 -14.23 -2.32
N ALA A 171 16.01 -13.47 -3.39
CA ALA A 171 17.12 -12.55 -3.52
C ALA A 171 17.03 -11.40 -2.50
N ALA A 172 15.82 -10.87 -2.27
CA ALA A 172 15.59 -9.75 -1.36
C ALA A 172 15.59 -10.17 0.11
N TYR A 173 14.99 -11.31 0.45
CA TYR A 173 14.65 -11.68 1.83
C TYR A 173 15.22 -13.03 2.27
N GLY A 174 15.89 -13.77 1.40
CA GLY A 174 16.50 -15.07 1.72
C GLY A 174 15.53 -16.26 1.77
N GLU A 175 14.21 -16.01 1.67
CA GLU A 175 13.16 -17.02 1.72
C GLU A 175 12.52 -17.20 0.35
N ASP A 176 12.12 -18.42 -0.01
CA ASP A 176 11.46 -18.69 -1.29
C ASP A 176 10.08 -18.03 -1.37
N SER A 177 9.38 -17.95 -0.24
CA SER A 177 8.05 -17.35 -0.14
C SER A 177 7.70 -16.99 1.31
N TYR A 178 6.73 -16.07 1.50
CA TYR A 178 6.20 -15.74 2.82
C TYR A 178 4.73 -15.32 2.75
N PHE A 179 4.06 -15.36 3.91
CA PHE A 179 2.71 -14.85 4.13
C PHE A 179 2.73 -13.63 5.02
N ASP A 180 1.80 -12.73 4.79
CA ASP A 180 1.50 -11.62 5.69
C ASP A 180 0.00 -11.49 5.89
N TRP A 181 -0.40 -10.88 6.99
CA TRP A 181 -1.79 -10.62 7.30
C TRP A 181 -1.95 -9.41 8.21
N SER A 182 -3.11 -8.79 8.15
CA SER A 182 -3.46 -7.76 9.11
C SER A 182 -4.95 -7.71 9.40
N VAL A 183 -5.29 -7.19 10.58
CA VAL A 183 -6.64 -6.84 11.00
C VAL A 183 -6.64 -5.47 11.62
N GLY A 184 -7.56 -4.60 11.21
CA GLY A 184 -7.61 -3.23 11.70
C GLY A 184 -9.01 -2.71 11.89
N VAL A 185 -9.13 -1.75 12.81
CA VAL A 185 -10.34 -0.97 13.05
C VAL A 185 -10.06 0.47 12.67
N THR A 186 -11.04 1.12 12.05
CA THR A 186 -10.99 2.53 11.70
C THR A 186 -12.14 3.30 12.31
N TYR A 187 -11.95 4.59 12.54
CA TYR A 187 -12.97 5.51 13.02
C TYR A 187 -12.92 6.83 12.24
N ALA A 188 -14.02 7.17 11.56
CA ALA A 188 -14.11 8.43 10.80
C ALA A 188 -14.49 9.60 11.73
N LEU A 189 -13.65 10.62 11.78
CA LEU A 189 -13.77 11.82 12.61
C LEU A 189 -13.64 13.07 11.72
N GLY A 190 -14.76 13.64 11.30
CA GLY A 190 -14.76 14.78 10.36
C GLY A 190 -14.07 14.40 9.05
N HIS A 191 -13.02 15.12 8.70
CA HIS A 191 -12.22 14.86 7.49
C HIS A 191 -11.10 13.83 7.71
N PHE A 192 -10.94 13.33 8.91
CA PHE A 192 -9.89 12.40 9.26
C PHE A 192 -10.41 10.99 9.50
N THR A 193 -9.57 10.02 9.22
CA THR A 193 -9.78 8.61 9.62
C THR A 193 -8.66 8.22 10.57
N LEU A 194 -9.03 7.80 11.75
CA LEU A 194 -8.13 7.20 12.72
C LEU A 194 -8.10 5.70 12.50
N GLY A 195 -6.94 5.07 12.59
CA GLY A 195 -6.78 3.63 12.41
C GLY A 195 -5.94 2.99 13.51
N LEU A 196 -6.29 1.76 13.83
CA LEU A 196 -5.47 0.85 14.62
C LEU A 196 -5.47 -0.49 13.90
N THR A 197 -4.30 -0.93 13.47
CA THR A 197 -4.11 -2.19 12.74
C THR A 197 -3.08 -3.04 13.46
N TYR A 198 -3.34 -4.32 13.63
CA TYR A 198 -2.32 -5.28 13.94
C TYR A 198 -1.93 -6.00 12.66
N ALA A 199 -0.66 -5.95 12.32
CA ALA A 199 -0.07 -6.61 11.16
C ALA A 199 0.99 -7.59 11.63
N ASP A 200 1.14 -8.70 10.91
CA ASP A 200 2.10 -9.75 11.20
C ASP A 200 2.41 -10.51 9.90
N GLY A 201 3.52 -11.20 9.86
CA GLY A 201 3.95 -12.00 8.71
C GLY A 201 4.54 -13.34 9.12
N SER A 202 4.93 -14.13 8.13
CA SER A 202 5.81 -15.27 8.36
C SER A 202 7.11 -14.76 8.94
N ASP A 203 7.69 -15.53 9.82
CA ASP A 203 9.01 -15.25 10.36
C ASP A 203 10.05 -15.23 9.23
N LEU A 204 10.42 -14.05 8.81
CA LEU A 204 11.52 -13.81 7.88
C LEU A 204 12.81 -13.63 8.69
N SER A 205 13.17 -14.66 9.47
CA SER A 205 14.30 -14.69 10.41
C SER A 205 15.65 -14.37 9.77
N THR A 206 15.71 -14.29 8.46
CA THR A 206 16.91 -13.96 7.67
C THR A 206 17.05 -12.49 7.34
N LEU A 207 16.07 -11.63 7.68
CA LEU A 207 16.15 -10.19 7.44
C LEU A 207 17.11 -9.46 8.40
N ASP A 208 17.78 -10.18 9.30
CA ASP A 208 18.97 -9.69 10.01
C ASP A 208 20.22 -10.51 9.64
N PRO A 209 20.69 -10.49 8.39
CA PRO A 209 22.01 -11.01 8.06
C PRO A 209 23.03 -9.88 8.20
N ASP A 210 23.66 -9.78 9.35
CA ASP A 210 24.94 -9.10 9.51
C ASP A 210 24.97 -7.60 9.17
N GLY A 211 24.00 -6.77 9.59
CA GLY A 211 24.25 -5.35 9.44
C GLY A 211 23.08 -4.40 9.40
N PHE A 212 21.89 -4.90 9.36
CA PHE A 212 20.74 -4.02 9.47
C PHE A 212 20.41 -3.78 10.94
N GLY A 213 20.30 -3.54 11.85
CA GLY A 213 19.82 -3.50 13.23
C GLY A 213 18.51 -4.26 13.39
N ASP A 214 18.22 -4.60 14.61
CA ASP A 214 17.11 -5.49 14.97
C ASP A 214 15.71 -5.08 14.44
N ASP A 215 15.51 -3.83 14.04
CA ASP A 215 14.20 -3.29 13.61
C ASP A 215 14.11 -3.01 12.09
N VAL A 216 15.21 -3.08 11.35
CA VAL A 216 15.22 -2.79 9.91
C VAL A 216 14.57 -3.93 9.14
N GLN A 217 13.56 -3.62 8.31
CA GLN A 217 12.80 -4.58 7.51
C GLN A 217 12.21 -5.76 8.31
N SER A 218 11.93 -5.57 9.59
CA SER A 218 11.33 -6.61 10.44
C SER A 218 9.92 -6.99 9.95
N SER A 219 9.63 -8.29 9.99
CA SER A 219 8.28 -8.85 9.76
C SER A 219 7.55 -9.21 11.06
N GLU A 220 8.07 -8.84 12.21
CA GLU A 220 7.45 -9.12 13.51
C GLU A 220 6.07 -8.46 13.66
N GLY A 221 5.18 -9.17 14.34
CA GLY A 221 3.82 -8.71 14.60
C GLY A 221 3.78 -7.43 15.42
N LYS A 222 3.10 -6.40 14.91
CA LYS A 222 3.04 -5.07 15.54
C LYS A 222 1.68 -4.39 15.42
N ALA A 223 1.42 -3.48 16.37
CA ALA A 223 0.26 -2.61 16.33
C ALA A 223 0.64 -1.27 15.72
N ILE A 224 -0.08 -0.87 14.66
CA ILE A 224 0.16 0.34 13.88
C ILE A 224 -0.99 1.30 14.06
N PHE A 225 -0.70 2.53 14.51
CA PHE A 225 -1.63 3.64 14.57
C PHE A 225 -1.53 4.47 13.30
N SER A 226 -2.66 4.99 12.85
CA SER A 226 -2.70 5.88 11.69
C SER A 226 -3.69 7.02 11.86
N ILE A 227 -3.37 8.17 11.26
CA ILE A 227 -4.28 9.29 11.03
C ILE A 227 -4.17 9.64 9.56
N ALA A 228 -5.28 9.56 8.83
CA ALA A 228 -5.31 9.79 7.39
C ALA A 228 -6.40 10.80 7.02
N THR A 229 -6.22 11.49 5.90
CA THR A 229 -7.22 12.36 5.28
C THR A 229 -7.12 12.31 3.77
N THR A 230 -8.20 12.65 3.09
CA THR A 230 -8.25 12.83 1.63
C THR A 230 -8.77 14.22 1.31
N PHE A 231 -8.35 14.82 0.20
CA PHE A 231 -8.78 16.15 -0.24
C PHE A 231 -9.02 16.16 -1.75
N PRO A 232 -9.79 17.15 -2.30
CA PRO A 232 -10.30 18.33 -1.59
C PRO A 232 -11.36 17.96 -0.55
N TRP A 233 -11.34 18.66 0.57
CA TRP A 233 -12.41 18.52 1.54
C TRP A 233 -13.69 19.13 0.98
N SER A 234 -14.81 18.41 1.06
CA SER A 234 -16.12 18.96 0.71
C SER A 234 -16.40 20.18 1.61
N LYS A 235 -16.86 21.26 0.99
CA LYS A 235 -17.39 22.39 1.78
C LYS A 235 -18.64 21.89 2.53
N GLU A 236 -18.62 22.03 3.85
CA GLU A 236 -19.79 21.81 4.69
C GLU A 236 -20.92 22.78 4.35
#